data_2ed1b7441c4db0204244bcf9c37636fc
#
_entry.id   2ed1b7441c4db0204244bcf9c37636fc
#
_cell.length_a   1.000
_cell.length_b   1.000
_cell.length_c   1.000
_cell.angle_alpha   90.00
_cell.angle_beta   90.00
_cell.angle_gamma   90.00
#
_symmetry.space_group_name_H-M   'P 1'
#
loop_
_entity.id
_entity.type
_entity.pdbx_description
1 polymer ?
#
loop_
_entity_poly.entity_id
_entity_poly.type
_entity_poly.pdbx_seq_one_letter_code
_entity_poly.pdbx_strand_id
1 'polypeptide(L)'
;AKMGLQKLILNIILGFLNIFVKRFKIKENQVAFVSLESKYLDSDMKLIYDVLKQDKQLNLKKVVIEYDQQGIKQNFLYMLNCIQQLFIINTSKVVIIRDNNYVVSTFKREGVNVIQVWHACGAIKKFGNALARKYPIKNYDYVIANSSYWKKPYSEAFSVKEENVVVTGMPRVDCLFDDNYLKVSKNKLLAKYPMLKDKKIILYAPTFRGNIYQGFSMLPFDGEKLINFFDENTYLIYKLHPLLKNVCLPQHPRIIDMFNEDTHELFALSDLLISDFSSIVFDYSILNKTMYFYVPDLNDYLK
;
A
#
# COMPACT_ATOMS: atom_id res chain seq x y z
N ALA A 1 -24.26 -10.27 -10.91
CA ALA A 1 -23.32 -9.85 -11.96
C ALA A 1 -22.79 -11.10 -12.66
N LYS A 2 -22.92 -11.20 -13.99
CA LYS A 2 -22.38 -12.32 -14.77
C LYS A 2 -20.85 -12.35 -14.58
N MET A 3 -20.35 -13.44 -14.05
CA MET A 3 -18.91 -13.69 -13.94
C MET A 3 -18.33 -13.74 -15.36
N GLY A 4 -17.29 -12.92 -15.64
CA GLY A 4 -16.68 -12.94 -16.98
C GLY A 4 -16.11 -14.33 -17.31
N LEU A 5 -16.14 -14.72 -18.58
CA LEU A 5 -15.71 -16.04 -19.07
C LEU A 5 -14.31 -16.43 -18.54
N GLN A 6 -13.37 -15.50 -18.51
CA GLN A 6 -12.01 -15.71 -18.01
C GLN A 6 -12.00 -16.11 -16.52
N LYS A 7 -12.83 -15.49 -15.70
CA LYS A 7 -12.95 -15.81 -14.28
C LYS A 7 -13.60 -17.17 -14.06
N LEU A 8 -14.57 -17.52 -14.91
CA LEU A 8 -15.20 -18.85 -14.90
C LEU A 8 -14.19 -19.95 -15.22
N ILE A 9 -13.38 -19.76 -16.27
CA ILE A 9 -12.32 -20.71 -16.66
C ILE A 9 -11.29 -20.84 -15.52
N LEU A 10 -10.84 -19.72 -14.96
CA LEU A 10 -9.90 -19.73 -13.82
C LEU A 10 -10.48 -20.52 -12.64
N ASN A 11 -11.75 -20.31 -12.31
CA ASN A 11 -12.43 -20.99 -11.22
C ASN A 11 -12.51 -22.51 -11.43
N ILE A 12 -12.81 -22.95 -12.65
CA ILE A 12 -12.88 -24.38 -13.01
C ILE A 12 -11.50 -25.02 -12.86
N ILE A 13 -10.45 -24.38 -13.41
CA ILE A 13 -9.07 -24.88 -13.34
C ILE A 13 -8.62 -24.99 -11.89
N LEU A 14 -8.76 -23.91 -11.11
CA LEU A 14 -8.34 -23.88 -9.72
C LEU A 14 -9.17 -24.84 -8.86
N GLY A 15 -10.48 -24.96 -9.10
CA GLY A 15 -11.35 -25.90 -8.40
C GLY A 15 -10.95 -27.35 -8.63
N PHE A 16 -10.63 -27.73 -9.86
CA PHE A 16 -10.12 -29.06 -10.19
C PHE A 16 -8.78 -29.33 -9.50
N LEU A 17 -7.81 -28.41 -9.62
CA LEU A 17 -6.50 -28.56 -8.99
C LEU A 17 -6.58 -28.59 -7.47
N ASN A 18 -7.53 -27.88 -6.87
CA ASN A 18 -7.71 -27.86 -5.43
C ASN A 18 -8.05 -29.23 -4.82
N ILE A 19 -8.65 -30.14 -5.59
CA ILE A 19 -8.91 -31.51 -5.17
C ILE A 19 -7.59 -32.24 -4.88
N PHE A 20 -6.57 -31.98 -5.70
CA PHE A 20 -5.25 -32.59 -5.54
C PHE A 20 -4.44 -31.88 -4.45
N VAL A 21 -4.52 -30.55 -4.37
CA VAL A 21 -3.78 -29.76 -3.39
C VAL A 21 -4.12 -30.15 -1.96
N LYS A 22 -5.39 -30.49 -1.68
CA LYS A 22 -5.84 -30.96 -0.37
C LYS A 22 -5.17 -32.27 0.12
N ARG A 23 -4.53 -33.03 -0.78
CA ARG A 23 -3.79 -34.25 -0.42
C ARG A 23 -2.39 -33.95 0.11
N PHE A 24 -1.85 -32.76 -0.15
CA PHE A 24 -0.55 -32.34 0.39
C PHE A 24 -0.70 -31.88 1.84
N LYS A 25 0.30 -32.22 2.67
CA LYS A 25 0.34 -31.77 4.07
C LYS A 25 0.66 -30.30 4.17
N ILE A 26 0.06 -29.63 5.14
CA ILE A 26 0.48 -28.29 5.57
C ILE A 26 1.84 -28.45 6.25
N LYS A 27 2.80 -27.62 5.83
CA LYS A 27 4.15 -27.60 6.41
C LYS A 27 4.17 -26.57 7.53
N GLU A 28 4.32 -27.03 8.77
CA GLU A 28 4.21 -26.22 9.99
C GLU A 28 5.23 -25.06 10.06
N ASN A 29 6.38 -25.20 9.39
CA ASN A 29 7.42 -24.17 9.34
C ASN A 29 7.38 -23.33 8.05
N GLN A 30 6.41 -23.50 7.17
CA GLN A 30 6.34 -22.75 5.93
C GLN A 30 5.51 -21.47 6.10
N VAL A 31 6.12 -20.34 5.73
CA VAL A 31 5.48 -19.02 5.66
C VAL A 31 5.54 -18.53 4.21
N ALA A 32 4.36 -18.24 3.64
CA ALA A 32 4.25 -17.71 2.29
C ALA A 32 3.94 -16.22 2.30
N PHE A 33 4.64 -15.48 1.45
CA PHE A 33 4.39 -14.06 1.17
C PHE A 33 3.79 -13.96 -0.23
N VAL A 34 2.58 -13.41 -0.33
CA VAL A 34 1.84 -13.32 -1.60
C VAL A 34 1.47 -11.88 -1.88
N SER A 35 1.84 -11.35 -3.05
CA SER A 35 1.50 -10.01 -3.51
C SER A 35 1.24 -9.96 -5.00
N LEU A 36 0.25 -9.15 -5.41
CA LEU A 36 -0.14 -8.88 -6.79
C LEU A 36 0.29 -7.50 -7.28
N GLU A 37 0.93 -6.70 -6.44
CA GLU A 37 1.22 -5.29 -6.71
C GLU A 37 2.67 -5.04 -7.15
N SER A 38 3.56 -6.02 -6.99
CA SER A 38 4.98 -5.87 -7.31
C SER A 38 5.61 -7.21 -7.69
N LYS A 39 6.68 -7.16 -8.48
CA LYS A 39 7.51 -8.32 -8.83
C LYS A 39 8.45 -8.75 -7.70
N TYR A 40 8.50 -8.01 -6.61
CA TYR A 40 9.34 -8.28 -5.43
C TYR A 40 8.60 -7.88 -4.16
N LEU A 41 9.09 -8.35 -3.02
CA LEU A 41 8.58 -7.89 -1.72
C LEU A 41 9.11 -6.49 -1.45
N ASP A 42 8.23 -5.59 -1.06
CA ASP A 42 8.51 -4.22 -0.71
C ASP A 42 7.83 -3.81 0.59
N SER A 43 8.13 -2.60 1.08
CA SER A 43 7.48 -1.99 2.24
C SER A 43 7.37 -2.94 3.43
N ASP A 44 6.21 -2.99 4.09
CA ASP A 44 5.98 -3.81 5.29
C ASP A 44 6.29 -5.30 5.08
N MET A 45 5.94 -5.85 3.91
CA MET A 45 6.18 -7.27 3.62
C MET A 45 7.68 -7.60 3.55
N LYS A 46 8.49 -6.70 2.99
CA LYS A 46 9.94 -6.88 2.96
C LYS A 46 10.53 -6.82 4.36
N LEU A 47 10.11 -5.87 5.19
CA LEU A 47 10.60 -5.74 6.56
C LEU A 47 10.26 -6.98 7.40
N ILE A 48 9.02 -7.49 7.30
CA ILE A 48 8.62 -8.72 7.96
C ILE A 48 9.43 -9.91 7.46
N TYR A 49 9.62 -10.02 6.14
CA TYR A 49 10.41 -11.08 5.54
C TYR A 49 11.86 -11.06 6.02
N ASP A 50 12.48 -9.89 6.08
CA ASP A 50 13.89 -9.75 6.48
C ASP A 50 14.11 -10.16 7.95
N VAL A 51 13.12 -9.92 8.83
CA VAL A 51 13.16 -10.41 10.21
C VAL A 51 12.99 -11.92 10.26
N LEU A 52 11.98 -12.48 9.60
CA LEU A 52 11.70 -13.92 9.62
C LEU A 52 12.81 -14.75 8.94
N LYS A 53 13.52 -14.18 7.97
CA LYS A 53 14.65 -14.82 7.29
C LYS A 53 15.81 -15.14 8.23
N GLN A 54 15.91 -14.47 9.36
CA GLN A 54 16.96 -14.74 10.36
C GLN A 54 16.73 -16.07 11.08
N ASP A 55 15.48 -16.53 11.17
CA ASP A 55 15.14 -17.85 11.68
C ASP A 55 15.30 -18.91 10.58
N LYS A 56 16.40 -19.67 10.68
CA LYS A 56 16.75 -20.72 9.70
C LYS A 56 15.83 -21.94 9.74
N GLN A 57 14.97 -22.07 10.75
CA GLN A 57 13.98 -23.15 10.84
C GLN A 57 12.77 -22.86 9.94
N LEU A 58 12.52 -21.61 9.59
CA LEU A 58 11.41 -21.21 8.72
C LEU A 58 11.74 -21.44 7.24
N ASN A 59 10.76 -21.99 6.54
CA ASN A 59 10.77 -22.14 5.09
C ASN A 59 9.96 -21.01 4.46
N LEU A 60 10.63 -19.93 4.05
CA LEU A 60 9.97 -18.75 3.48
C LEU A 60 9.76 -18.92 1.97
N LYS A 61 8.52 -18.73 1.51
CA LYS A 61 8.11 -18.76 0.11
C LYS A 61 7.63 -17.39 -0.33
N LYS A 62 7.94 -17.03 -1.59
CA LYS A 62 7.47 -15.78 -2.22
C LYS A 62 6.66 -16.14 -3.45
N VAL A 63 5.45 -15.59 -3.56
CA VAL A 63 4.60 -15.69 -4.75
C VAL A 63 4.18 -14.27 -5.08
N VAL A 64 4.90 -13.64 -5.98
CA VAL A 64 4.73 -12.22 -6.32
C VAL A 64 4.53 -12.05 -7.81
N ILE A 65 3.67 -11.12 -8.17
CA ILE A 65 3.42 -10.71 -9.55
C ILE A 65 2.96 -9.26 -9.56
N GLU A 66 3.38 -8.49 -10.54
CA GLU A 66 2.79 -7.19 -10.86
C GLU A 66 1.70 -7.42 -11.91
N TYR A 67 0.43 -7.30 -11.48
CA TYR A 67 -0.72 -7.58 -12.32
C TYR A 67 -1.47 -6.30 -12.68
N ASP A 68 -1.42 -5.92 -13.96
CA ASP A 68 -2.01 -4.69 -14.50
C ASP A 68 -3.38 -4.88 -15.18
N GLN A 69 -3.90 -6.09 -15.21
CA GLN A 69 -5.16 -6.49 -15.84
C GLN A 69 -5.25 -6.25 -17.36
N GLN A 70 -4.13 -6.01 -18.05
CA GLN A 70 -4.10 -5.72 -19.47
C GLN A 70 -3.50 -6.85 -20.31
N GLY A 71 -4.23 -7.26 -21.35
CA GLY A 71 -3.76 -8.17 -22.38
C GLY A 71 -3.83 -9.67 -22.05
N ILE A 72 -3.84 -10.48 -23.11
CA ILE A 72 -3.96 -11.97 -23.02
C ILE A 72 -2.75 -12.57 -22.31
N LYS A 73 -1.55 -12.03 -22.56
CA LYS A 73 -0.31 -12.51 -21.94
C LYS A 73 -0.34 -12.30 -20.42
N GLN A 74 -0.79 -11.15 -19.95
CA GLN A 74 -0.90 -10.85 -18.53
C GLN A 74 -1.94 -11.73 -17.84
N ASN A 75 -3.07 -11.97 -18.49
CA ASN A 75 -4.10 -12.88 -17.95
C ASN A 75 -3.60 -14.31 -17.84
N PHE A 76 -2.80 -14.78 -18.80
CA PHE A 76 -2.18 -16.11 -18.75
C PHE A 76 -1.15 -16.21 -17.62
N LEU A 77 -0.27 -15.21 -17.47
CA LEU A 77 0.70 -15.14 -16.38
C LEU A 77 0.01 -15.10 -15.02
N TYR A 78 -1.08 -14.33 -14.92
CA TYR A 78 -1.89 -14.30 -13.69
C TYR A 78 -2.51 -15.65 -13.38
N MET A 79 -3.03 -16.36 -14.38
CA MET A 79 -3.55 -17.72 -14.18
C MET A 79 -2.47 -18.67 -13.65
N LEU A 80 -1.27 -18.67 -14.23
CA LEU A 80 -0.14 -19.47 -13.74
C LEU A 80 0.24 -19.09 -12.30
N ASN A 81 0.24 -17.79 -11.99
CA ASN A 81 0.49 -17.31 -10.64
C ASN A 81 -0.60 -17.77 -9.67
N CYS A 82 -1.88 -17.74 -10.06
CA CYS A 82 -2.97 -18.27 -9.23
C CYS A 82 -2.83 -19.78 -8.96
N ILE A 83 -2.36 -20.56 -9.93
CA ILE A 83 -2.05 -21.97 -9.73
C ILE A 83 -0.93 -22.14 -8.71
N GLN A 84 0.15 -21.37 -8.83
CA GLN A 84 1.24 -21.37 -7.86
C GLN A 84 0.75 -20.94 -6.48
N GLN A 85 -0.08 -19.88 -6.39
CA GLN A 85 -0.70 -19.46 -5.15
C GLN A 85 -1.52 -20.58 -4.50
N LEU A 86 -2.35 -21.28 -5.29
CA LEU A 86 -3.20 -22.37 -4.80
C LEU A 86 -2.39 -23.43 -4.05
N PHE A 87 -1.25 -23.85 -4.61
CA PHE A 87 -0.38 -24.85 -3.98
C PHE A 87 0.37 -24.28 -2.77
N ILE A 88 1.01 -23.13 -2.92
CA ILE A 88 1.84 -22.54 -1.86
C ILE A 88 1.00 -22.11 -0.66
N ILE A 89 -0.14 -21.43 -0.87
CA ILE A 89 -1.05 -21.01 0.20
C ILE A 89 -1.53 -22.21 0.99
N ASN A 90 -2.04 -23.25 0.28
CA ASN A 90 -2.67 -24.39 0.94
C ASN A 90 -1.68 -25.44 1.49
N THR A 91 -0.39 -25.23 1.31
CA THR A 91 0.67 -26.02 1.95
C THR A 91 1.49 -25.25 2.97
N SER A 92 1.15 -23.98 3.22
CA SER A 92 1.82 -23.12 4.20
C SER A 92 1.02 -23.03 5.49
N LYS A 93 1.70 -23.03 6.63
CA LYS A 93 1.06 -22.79 7.94
C LYS A 93 0.58 -21.35 8.07
N VAL A 94 1.38 -20.40 7.58
CA VAL A 94 1.08 -18.98 7.63
C VAL A 94 1.22 -18.40 6.22
N VAL A 95 0.28 -17.55 5.86
CA VAL A 95 0.28 -16.80 4.60
C VAL A 95 0.14 -15.32 4.93
N ILE A 96 1.05 -14.50 4.44
CA ILE A 96 1.06 -13.05 4.62
C ILE A 96 0.71 -12.40 3.29
N ILE A 97 -0.33 -11.57 3.29
CA ILE A 97 -0.82 -10.83 2.13
C ILE A 97 -0.93 -9.35 2.44
N ARG A 98 -0.82 -8.48 1.43
CA ARG A 98 -1.01 -7.03 1.57
C ARG A 98 -2.12 -6.45 0.69
N ASP A 99 -2.57 -7.22 -0.27
CA ASP A 99 -3.67 -6.90 -1.18
C ASP A 99 -4.84 -7.87 -1.01
N ASN A 100 -5.94 -7.61 -1.71
CA ASN A 100 -7.08 -8.52 -1.67
C ASN A 100 -6.83 -9.70 -2.58
N ASN A 101 -6.84 -10.89 -2.02
CA ASN A 101 -6.42 -12.11 -2.69
C ASN A 101 -7.61 -13.02 -3.03
N TYR A 102 -7.78 -13.29 -4.34
CA TYR A 102 -8.85 -14.13 -4.86
C TYR A 102 -8.70 -15.61 -4.47
N VAL A 103 -7.47 -16.13 -4.54
CA VAL A 103 -7.20 -17.56 -4.24
C VAL A 103 -7.44 -17.84 -2.76
N VAL A 104 -7.00 -16.96 -1.86
CA VAL A 104 -7.33 -17.05 -0.42
C VAL A 104 -8.83 -17.02 -0.21
N SER A 105 -9.51 -16.01 -0.77
CA SER A 105 -10.94 -15.81 -0.56
C SER A 105 -11.79 -16.98 -1.07
N THR A 106 -11.31 -17.72 -2.06
CA THR A 106 -12.08 -18.79 -2.70
C THR A 106 -11.63 -20.19 -2.31
N PHE A 107 -10.34 -20.42 -2.10
CA PHE A 107 -9.75 -21.77 -2.02
C PHE A 107 -8.91 -22.04 -0.77
N LYS A 108 -8.72 -21.08 0.13
CA LYS A 108 -7.97 -21.33 1.37
C LYS A 108 -8.64 -22.46 2.17
N ARG A 109 -7.84 -23.44 2.59
CA ARG A 109 -8.32 -24.54 3.42
C ARG A 109 -8.12 -24.27 4.92
N GLU A 110 -8.82 -25.05 5.73
CA GLU A 110 -8.63 -25.07 7.18
C GLU A 110 -7.20 -25.46 7.56
N GLY A 111 -6.69 -24.91 8.65
CA GLY A 111 -5.33 -25.13 9.16
C GLY A 111 -4.27 -24.17 8.59
N VAL A 112 -4.59 -23.41 7.54
CA VAL A 112 -3.78 -22.30 7.01
C VAL A 112 -4.21 -21.00 7.68
N ASN A 113 -3.28 -20.24 8.25
CA ASN A 113 -3.54 -18.94 8.86
C ASN A 113 -3.15 -17.82 7.89
N VAL A 114 -4.09 -16.99 7.51
CA VAL A 114 -3.87 -15.84 6.62
C VAL A 114 -3.85 -14.56 7.42
N ILE A 115 -2.76 -13.80 7.27
CA ILE A 115 -2.55 -12.49 7.89
C ILE A 115 -2.56 -11.42 6.79
N GLN A 116 -3.55 -10.53 6.83
CA GLN A 116 -3.62 -9.35 5.97
C GLN A 116 -2.87 -8.21 6.65
N VAL A 117 -1.77 -7.77 6.06
CA VAL A 117 -0.99 -6.64 6.59
C VAL A 117 -1.42 -5.30 5.98
N TRP A 118 -2.19 -5.34 4.90
CA TRP A 118 -2.68 -4.18 4.15
C TRP A 118 -1.53 -3.29 3.64
N HIS A 119 -1.89 -2.16 3.04
CA HIS A 119 -0.93 -1.23 2.46
C HIS A 119 -1.17 0.23 2.88
N ALA A 120 -2.11 0.47 3.79
CA ALA A 120 -2.44 1.80 4.27
C ALA A 120 -2.56 1.82 5.80
N CYS A 121 -2.14 2.91 6.41
CA CYS A 121 -2.36 3.20 7.82
C CYS A 121 -3.73 3.86 7.97
N GLY A 122 -4.76 3.07 8.31
CA GLY A 122 -6.10 3.57 8.54
C GLY A 122 -7.05 3.45 7.34
N ALA A 123 -8.27 3.94 7.53
CA ALA A 123 -9.40 3.76 6.61
C ALA A 123 -10.13 5.08 6.36
N ILE A 124 -9.48 6.00 5.65
CA ILE A 124 -10.10 7.29 5.27
C ILE A 124 -11.25 7.08 4.28
N LYS A 125 -11.15 6.05 3.43
CA LYS A 125 -12.15 5.67 2.42
C LYS A 125 -12.75 4.32 2.75
N LYS A 126 -14.01 4.09 2.34
CA LYS A 126 -14.57 2.74 2.30
C LYS A 126 -13.80 1.88 1.32
N PHE A 127 -13.53 0.64 1.69
CA PHE A 127 -12.82 -0.33 0.86
C PHE A 127 -13.21 -1.77 1.22
N GLY A 128 -12.64 -2.73 0.50
CA GLY A 128 -12.95 -4.13 0.76
C GLY A 128 -14.43 -4.45 0.57
N ASN A 129 -14.99 -5.25 1.47
CA ASN A 129 -16.40 -5.64 1.43
C ASN A 129 -17.38 -4.51 1.82
N ALA A 130 -16.88 -3.37 2.29
CA ALA A 130 -17.70 -2.17 2.47
C ALA A 130 -18.15 -1.54 1.13
N LEU A 131 -17.63 -2.03 0.01
CA LEU A 131 -18.00 -1.65 -1.35
C LEU A 131 -18.48 -2.86 -2.15
N ALA A 132 -19.31 -2.62 -3.20
CA ALA A 132 -19.66 -3.67 -4.14
C ALA A 132 -18.43 -4.21 -4.88
N ARG A 133 -18.26 -5.54 -4.87
CA ARG A 133 -17.05 -6.20 -5.40
C ARG A 133 -17.38 -7.31 -6.40
N LYS A 134 -16.39 -7.64 -7.24
CA LYS A 134 -16.46 -8.78 -8.17
C LYS A 134 -16.48 -10.14 -7.44
N TYR A 135 -15.92 -10.21 -6.24
CA TYR A 135 -15.97 -11.36 -5.35
C TYR A 135 -15.91 -10.89 -3.88
N PRO A 136 -16.52 -11.61 -2.93
CA PRO A 136 -16.41 -11.28 -1.52
C PRO A 136 -15.01 -11.60 -1.00
N ILE A 137 -14.46 -10.71 -0.18
CA ILE A 137 -13.25 -10.97 0.61
C ILE A 137 -13.65 -11.84 1.79
N LYS A 138 -12.97 -12.94 1.98
CA LYS A 138 -13.18 -13.86 3.09
C LYS A 138 -11.96 -14.77 3.31
N ASN A 139 -12.01 -15.57 4.37
CA ASN A 139 -10.96 -16.52 4.72
C ASN A 139 -9.65 -15.89 5.20
N TYR A 140 -9.67 -14.61 5.57
CA TYR A 140 -8.58 -14.01 6.32
C TYR A 140 -8.76 -14.35 7.80
N ASP A 141 -7.68 -14.70 8.48
CA ASP A 141 -7.74 -15.06 9.90
C ASP A 141 -7.40 -13.87 10.78
N TYR A 142 -6.41 -13.08 10.39
CA TYR A 142 -5.97 -11.89 11.12
C TYR A 142 -5.76 -10.72 10.18
N VAL A 143 -5.97 -9.51 10.70
CA VAL A 143 -5.67 -8.25 10.03
C VAL A 143 -4.82 -7.41 10.96
N ILE A 144 -3.75 -6.82 10.44
CA ILE A 144 -2.88 -5.91 11.20
C ILE A 144 -3.41 -4.48 11.09
N ALA A 145 -3.44 -3.78 12.21
CA ALA A 145 -3.82 -2.38 12.29
C ALA A 145 -2.80 -1.58 13.11
N ASN A 146 -2.72 -0.28 12.88
CA ASN A 146 -1.89 0.63 13.64
C ASN A 146 -2.62 1.32 14.80
N SER A 147 -3.93 1.13 14.91
CA SER A 147 -4.76 1.68 15.99
C SER A 147 -5.99 0.83 16.24
N SER A 148 -6.45 0.78 17.49
CA SER A 148 -7.72 0.17 17.86
C SER A 148 -8.93 0.86 17.22
N TYR A 149 -8.79 2.12 16.84
CA TYR A 149 -9.81 2.88 16.11
C TYR A 149 -10.21 2.20 14.78
N TRP A 150 -9.28 1.50 14.14
CA TRP A 150 -9.52 0.83 12.86
C TRP A 150 -10.08 -0.59 12.98
N LYS A 151 -10.27 -1.14 14.19
CA LYS A 151 -10.75 -2.52 14.37
C LYS A 151 -12.08 -2.77 13.66
N LYS A 152 -13.08 -1.94 13.90
CA LYS A 152 -14.40 -2.08 13.27
C LYS A 152 -14.35 -1.86 11.75
N PRO A 153 -13.78 -0.77 11.20
CA PRO A 153 -13.66 -0.60 9.76
C PRO A 153 -12.93 -1.75 9.05
N TYR A 154 -11.86 -2.28 9.65
CA TYR A 154 -11.10 -3.38 9.06
C TYR A 154 -11.83 -4.71 9.18
N SER A 155 -12.52 -4.96 10.28
CA SER A 155 -13.40 -6.11 10.46
C SER A 155 -14.45 -6.20 9.34
N GLU A 156 -15.13 -5.10 9.06
CA GLU A 156 -16.14 -5.00 8.00
C GLU A 156 -15.51 -5.14 6.60
N ALA A 157 -14.38 -4.46 6.35
CA ALA A 157 -13.73 -4.46 5.03
C ALA A 157 -13.17 -5.83 4.64
N PHE A 158 -12.66 -6.59 5.60
CA PHE A 158 -11.97 -7.87 5.37
C PHE A 158 -12.77 -9.10 5.83
N SER A 159 -13.97 -8.93 6.37
CA SER A 159 -14.81 -10.02 6.89
C SER A 159 -14.10 -10.86 7.95
N VAL A 160 -13.44 -10.21 8.90
CA VAL A 160 -12.85 -10.83 10.08
C VAL A 160 -13.56 -10.34 11.34
N LYS A 161 -13.48 -11.09 12.43
CA LYS A 161 -13.98 -10.60 13.72
C LYS A 161 -13.10 -9.46 14.23
N GLU A 162 -13.69 -8.49 14.96
CA GLU A 162 -12.92 -7.37 15.51
C GLU A 162 -11.76 -7.82 16.42
N GLU A 163 -11.94 -8.92 17.17
CA GLU A 163 -10.90 -9.52 18.01
C GLU A 163 -9.67 -10.00 17.21
N ASN A 164 -9.86 -10.33 15.94
CA ASN A 164 -8.81 -10.77 15.00
C ASN A 164 -8.16 -9.61 14.24
N VAL A 165 -8.61 -8.37 14.46
CA VAL A 165 -7.88 -7.19 14.03
C VAL A 165 -6.88 -6.84 15.13
N VAL A 166 -5.60 -7.14 14.88
CA VAL A 166 -4.53 -7.06 15.87
C VAL A 166 -3.78 -5.76 15.72
N VAL A 167 -3.70 -4.99 16.80
CA VAL A 167 -3.00 -3.69 16.80
C VAL A 167 -1.53 -3.93 17.12
N THR A 168 -0.70 -3.92 16.08
CA THR A 168 0.77 -4.10 16.19
C THR A 168 1.55 -2.88 15.71
N GLY A 169 0.90 -1.93 15.05
CA GLY A 169 1.57 -0.93 14.24
C GLY A 169 1.92 -1.47 12.85
N MET A 170 2.62 -0.64 12.08
CA MET A 170 3.03 -0.95 10.70
C MET A 170 4.55 -0.88 10.62
N PRO A 171 5.26 -1.94 10.19
CA PRO A 171 6.74 -1.96 10.18
C PRO A 171 7.38 -0.81 9.41
N ARG A 172 6.78 -0.38 8.30
CA ARG A 172 7.33 0.68 7.44
C ARG A 172 7.49 2.03 8.13
N VAL A 173 6.73 2.29 9.20
CA VAL A 173 6.82 3.57 9.93
C VAL A 173 7.82 3.55 11.07
N ASP A 174 8.42 2.40 11.40
CA ASP A 174 9.40 2.27 12.48
C ASP A 174 10.58 3.24 12.27
N CYS A 175 10.99 3.45 11.03
CA CYS A 175 12.06 4.39 10.70
C CYS A 175 11.74 5.84 11.08
N LEU A 176 10.48 6.22 11.19
CA LEU A 176 10.07 7.59 11.58
C LEU A 176 10.21 7.85 13.09
N PHE A 177 10.44 6.80 13.89
CA PHE A 177 10.79 6.88 15.31
C PHE A 177 12.32 6.86 15.54
N ASP A 178 13.13 6.71 14.49
CA ASP A 178 14.58 6.64 14.55
C ASP A 178 15.20 7.98 14.15
N ASP A 179 15.67 8.73 15.15
CA ASP A 179 16.31 10.04 14.94
C ASP A 179 17.54 9.94 14.02
N ASN A 180 18.28 8.84 14.05
CA ASN A 180 19.42 8.65 13.16
C ASN A 180 18.97 8.48 11.72
N TYR A 181 17.93 7.70 11.46
CA TYR A 181 17.32 7.59 10.13
C TYR A 181 16.87 8.94 9.61
N LEU A 182 16.16 9.73 10.41
CA LEU A 182 15.65 11.04 10.04
C LEU A 182 16.80 12.01 9.69
N LYS A 183 17.85 12.00 10.49
CA LYS A 183 19.06 12.83 10.25
C LYS A 183 19.78 12.42 8.99
N VAL A 184 20.02 11.13 8.79
CA VAL A 184 20.72 10.60 7.61
C VAL A 184 19.92 10.88 6.34
N SER A 185 18.61 10.66 6.36
CA SER A 185 17.71 10.93 5.25
C SER A 185 17.69 12.40 4.84
N LYS A 186 17.58 13.29 5.83
CA LYS A 186 17.64 14.74 5.60
C LYS A 186 18.98 15.14 4.97
N ASN A 187 20.10 14.67 5.52
CA ASN A 187 21.43 15.00 5.01
C ASN A 187 21.65 14.46 3.59
N LYS A 188 21.17 13.25 3.29
CA LYS A 188 21.19 12.65 1.95
C LYS A 188 20.49 13.55 0.92
N LEU A 189 19.29 14.02 1.25
CA LEU A 189 18.53 14.88 0.36
C LEU A 189 19.16 16.27 0.23
N LEU A 190 19.69 16.84 1.30
CA LEU A 190 20.42 18.11 1.24
C LEU A 190 21.70 18.03 0.43
N ALA A 191 22.39 16.87 0.43
CA ALA A 191 23.53 16.66 -0.44
C ALA A 191 23.14 16.58 -1.93
N LYS A 192 21.99 16.00 -2.23
CA LYS A 192 21.43 15.90 -3.59
C LYS A 192 20.84 17.22 -4.07
N TYR A 193 20.26 18.02 -3.15
CA TYR A 193 19.59 19.29 -3.40
C TYR A 193 20.19 20.41 -2.53
N PRO A 194 21.44 20.86 -2.79
CA PRO A 194 22.16 21.79 -1.91
C PRO A 194 21.45 23.16 -1.71
N MET A 195 20.60 23.56 -2.68
CA MET A 195 19.82 24.79 -2.61
C MET A 195 18.82 24.82 -1.45
N LEU A 196 18.48 23.65 -0.90
CA LEU A 196 17.53 23.52 0.21
C LEU A 196 18.17 23.65 1.59
N LYS A 197 19.51 23.77 1.65
CA LYS A 197 20.22 23.96 2.92
C LYS A 197 19.75 25.25 3.60
N ASP A 198 19.41 25.12 4.88
CA ASP A 198 18.92 26.23 5.73
C ASP A 198 17.63 26.90 5.20
N LYS A 199 16.87 26.20 4.37
CA LYS A 199 15.59 26.64 3.84
C LYS A 199 14.41 25.99 4.58
N LYS A 200 13.27 26.68 4.57
CA LYS A 200 11.99 26.15 5.02
C LYS A 200 11.34 25.35 3.90
N ILE A 201 10.93 24.12 4.20
CA ILE A 201 10.47 23.18 3.20
C ILE A 201 8.98 22.85 3.43
N ILE A 202 8.17 23.21 2.44
CA ILE A 202 6.75 22.83 2.36
C ILE A 202 6.68 21.59 1.45
N LEU A 203 6.15 20.48 1.96
CA LEU A 203 5.88 19.27 1.17
C LEU A 203 4.41 19.24 0.77
N TYR A 204 4.13 19.23 -0.52
CA TYR A 204 2.79 19.02 -1.07
C TYR A 204 2.69 17.60 -1.65
N ALA A 205 1.88 16.77 -1.02
CA ALA A 205 1.71 15.38 -1.37
C ALA A 205 0.21 15.02 -1.43
N PRO A 206 -0.48 15.37 -2.54
CA PRO A 206 -1.89 15.10 -2.72
C PRO A 206 -2.16 13.67 -3.17
N THR A 207 -3.42 13.20 -2.97
CA THR A 207 -3.93 12.04 -3.67
C THR A 207 -4.36 12.41 -5.11
N PHE A 208 -4.60 11.38 -5.91
CA PHE A 208 -5.20 11.54 -7.24
C PHE A 208 -6.74 11.59 -7.17
N ARG A 209 -7.34 12.08 -8.26
CA ARG A 209 -8.76 11.99 -8.56
C ARG A 209 -8.95 11.19 -9.84
N GLY A 210 -10.17 10.68 -10.05
CA GLY A 210 -10.50 9.88 -11.23
C GLY A 210 -10.31 8.38 -11.03
N ASN A 211 -10.33 7.67 -12.13
CA ASN A 211 -10.19 6.20 -12.18
C ASN A 211 -9.57 5.75 -13.51
N ILE A 212 -9.38 4.44 -13.68
CA ILE A 212 -8.78 3.86 -14.89
C ILE A 212 -9.57 4.13 -16.19
N TYR A 213 -10.85 4.47 -16.11
CA TYR A 213 -11.69 4.74 -17.27
C TYR A 213 -11.71 6.22 -17.66
N GLN A 214 -11.61 7.11 -16.67
CA GLN A 214 -11.67 8.57 -16.84
C GLN A 214 -10.28 9.22 -16.84
N GLY A 215 -9.25 8.43 -16.56
CA GLY A 215 -7.90 8.94 -16.32
C GLY A 215 -7.73 9.44 -14.89
N PHE A 216 -6.48 9.76 -14.54
CA PHE A 216 -6.11 10.26 -13.21
C PHE A 216 -5.69 11.72 -13.30
N SER A 217 -6.14 12.53 -12.36
CA SER A 217 -5.84 13.95 -12.28
C SER A 217 -5.50 14.37 -10.85
N MET A 218 -4.83 15.49 -10.72
CA MET A 218 -4.58 16.17 -9.46
C MET A 218 -5.66 17.24 -9.23
N LEU A 219 -6.01 17.48 -7.97
CA LEU A 219 -6.80 18.66 -7.61
C LEU A 219 -6.11 19.94 -8.11
N PRO A 220 -6.89 20.94 -8.58
CA PRO A 220 -6.33 22.25 -8.86
C PRO A 220 -5.66 22.82 -7.61
N PHE A 221 -4.37 23.08 -7.70
CA PHE A 221 -3.56 23.64 -6.63
C PHE A 221 -2.56 24.64 -7.24
N ASP A 222 -2.68 25.89 -6.85
CA ASP A 222 -1.82 26.96 -7.33
C ASP A 222 -0.58 27.11 -6.44
N GLY A 223 0.41 26.24 -6.69
CA GLY A 223 1.66 26.23 -5.95
C GLY A 223 2.51 27.47 -6.16
N GLU A 224 2.42 28.10 -7.35
CA GLU A 224 3.13 29.35 -7.64
C GLU A 224 2.57 30.49 -6.80
N LYS A 225 1.25 30.61 -6.75
CA LYS A 225 0.61 31.61 -5.88
C LYS A 225 0.95 31.35 -4.41
N LEU A 226 0.94 30.10 -3.96
CA LEU A 226 1.31 29.77 -2.59
C LEU A 226 2.74 30.21 -2.28
N ILE A 227 3.72 29.80 -3.10
CA ILE A 227 5.14 30.07 -2.78
C ILE A 227 5.48 31.56 -2.85
N ASN A 228 4.74 32.35 -3.63
CA ASN A 228 4.92 33.80 -3.71
C ASN A 228 4.43 34.55 -2.46
N PHE A 229 3.66 33.92 -1.57
CA PHE A 229 3.35 34.48 -0.25
C PHE A 229 4.50 34.35 0.75
N PHE A 230 5.47 33.49 0.48
CA PHE A 230 6.61 33.26 1.36
C PHE A 230 7.87 33.95 0.84
N ASP A 231 8.81 34.18 1.76
CA ASP A 231 10.12 34.74 1.41
C ASP A 231 10.96 33.74 0.57
N GLU A 232 12.10 34.24 0.10
CA GLU A 232 13.06 33.51 -0.72
C GLU A 232 13.70 32.29 -0.02
N ASN A 233 13.50 32.15 1.29
CA ASN A 233 14.01 31.04 2.09
C ASN A 233 13.03 29.87 2.18
N THR A 234 11.86 29.99 1.56
CA THR A 234 10.84 28.94 1.57
C THR A 234 10.75 28.27 0.21
N TYR A 235 10.76 26.94 0.20
CA TYR A 235 10.65 26.09 -0.98
C TYR A 235 9.42 25.18 -0.90
N LEU A 236 8.81 24.91 -2.04
CA LEU A 236 7.68 23.99 -2.20
C LEU A 236 8.14 22.76 -2.97
N ILE A 237 7.97 21.58 -2.34
CA ILE A 237 8.28 20.29 -2.93
C ILE A 237 6.99 19.60 -3.30
N TYR A 238 6.89 19.12 -4.53
CA TYR A 238 5.81 18.24 -4.99
C TYR A 238 6.25 16.79 -4.88
N LYS A 239 5.48 15.99 -4.16
CA LYS A 239 5.56 14.53 -4.15
C LYS A 239 4.24 13.97 -4.64
N LEU A 240 4.11 13.82 -5.95
CA LEU A 240 2.90 13.31 -6.57
C LEU A 240 2.80 11.79 -6.46
N HIS A 241 1.56 11.30 -6.40
CA HIS A 241 1.27 9.87 -6.46
C HIS A 241 1.76 9.28 -7.81
N PRO A 242 2.26 8.03 -7.85
CA PRO A 242 2.73 7.39 -9.09
C PRO A 242 1.76 7.43 -10.27
N LEU A 243 0.45 7.45 -10.02
CA LEU A 243 -0.58 7.58 -11.06
C LEU A 243 -0.65 8.99 -11.68
N LEU A 244 0.02 9.97 -11.09
CA LEU A 244 0.07 11.35 -11.55
C LEU A 244 1.39 11.70 -12.29
N LYS A 245 2.12 10.72 -12.76
CA LYS A 245 3.43 10.89 -13.42
C LYS A 245 3.46 11.82 -14.63
N ASN A 246 2.31 12.07 -15.25
CA ASN A 246 2.19 12.91 -16.45
C ASN A 246 1.67 14.34 -16.14
N VAL A 247 1.55 14.71 -14.87
CA VAL A 247 1.11 16.05 -14.47
C VAL A 247 2.26 17.03 -14.63
N CYS A 248 2.02 18.12 -15.35
CA CYS A 248 2.98 19.21 -15.47
C CYS A 248 2.92 20.09 -14.21
N LEU A 249 4.07 20.34 -13.60
CA LEU A 249 4.20 21.22 -12.45
C LEU A 249 4.48 22.68 -12.84
N PRO A 250 4.14 23.66 -11.99
CA PRO A 250 4.51 25.04 -12.21
C PRO A 250 6.04 25.22 -12.36
N GLN A 251 6.45 26.03 -13.33
CA GLN A 251 7.86 26.38 -13.54
C GLN A 251 8.23 27.57 -12.64
N HIS A 252 8.79 27.28 -11.47
CA HIS A 252 9.22 28.32 -10.52
C HIS A 252 10.52 27.91 -9.83
N PRO A 253 11.48 28.83 -9.60
CA PRO A 253 12.80 28.50 -9.01
C PRO A 253 12.74 27.85 -7.63
N ARG A 254 11.68 28.08 -6.87
CA ARG A 254 11.46 27.55 -5.52
C ARG A 254 10.43 26.41 -5.47
N ILE A 255 10.04 25.85 -6.63
CA ILE A 255 9.19 24.67 -6.74
C ILE A 255 10.02 23.53 -7.31
N ILE A 256 10.08 22.41 -6.60
CA ILE A 256 10.92 21.26 -6.98
C ILE A 256 10.04 20.02 -7.06
N ASP A 257 10.16 19.32 -8.19
CA ASP A 257 9.57 17.99 -8.35
C ASP A 257 10.49 16.93 -7.72
N MET A 258 9.98 16.24 -6.71
CA MET A 258 10.66 15.13 -6.07
C MET A 258 9.86 13.83 -6.19
N PHE A 259 9.20 13.62 -7.33
CA PHE A 259 8.42 12.44 -7.64
C PHE A 259 9.16 11.12 -7.35
N ASN A 260 10.45 11.06 -7.67
CA ASN A 260 11.27 9.85 -7.54
C ASN A 260 11.90 9.65 -6.16
N GLU A 261 11.79 10.62 -5.25
CA GLU A 261 12.37 10.49 -3.91
C GLU A 261 11.46 9.66 -2.99
N ASP A 262 12.06 9.03 -1.98
CA ASP A 262 11.30 8.27 -0.97
C ASP A 262 10.45 9.21 -0.11
N THR A 263 9.20 8.81 0.14
CA THR A 263 8.24 9.63 0.87
C THR A 263 8.66 9.87 2.33
N HIS A 264 9.19 8.85 3.02
CA HIS A 264 9.63 9.01 4.40
C HIS A 264 10.91 9.84 4.52
N GLU A 265 11.81 9.77 3.53
CA GLU A 265 12.98 10.66 3.45
C GLU A 265 12.54 12.12 3.25
N LEU A 266 11.49 12.36 2.43
CA LEU A 266 10.90 13.70 2.26
C LEU A 266 10.23 14.19 3.54
N PHE A 267 9.63 13.31 4.32
CA PHE A 267 9.09 13.65 5.65
C PHE A 267 10.20 14.17 6.59
N ALA A 268 11.37 13.51 6.56
CA ALA A 268 12.53 13.96 7.34
C ALA A 268 13.04 15.35 6.91
N LEU A 269 13.00 15.65 5.61
CA LEU A 269 13.45 16.92 5.04
C LEU A 269 12.47 18.06 5.32
N SER A 270 11.16 17.80 5.26
CA SER A 270 10.12 18.84 5.28
C SER A 270 9.89 19.42 6.68
N ASP A 271 9.44 20.68 6.70
CA ASP A 271 9.02 21.38 7.92
C ASP A 271 7.50 21.33 8.11
N LEU A 272 6.74 21.26 7.02
CA LEU A 272 5.29 21.07 7.05
C LEU A 272 4.81 20.28 5.84
N LEU A 273 3.64 19.63 5.98
CA LEU A 273 2.95 18.88 4.94
C LEU A 273 1.64 19.58 4.56
N ILE A 274 1.40 19.69 3.26
CA ILE A 274 0.06 19.96 2.71
C ILE A 274 -0.39 18.70 1.99
N SER A 275 -1.53 18.16 2.37
CA SER A 275 -2.11 16.96 1.76
C SER A 275 -3.64 17.06 1.72
N ASP A 276 -4.30 15.98 1.36
CA ASP A 276 -5.76 15.87 1.30
C ASP A 276 -6.22 14.56 1.98
N PHE A 277 -6.97 13.70 1.28
CA PHE A 277 -7.48 12.41 1.80
C PHE A 277 -6.45 11.27 1.72
N SER A 278 -5.18 11.57 1.84
CA SER A 278 -4.10 10.58 1.80
C SER A 278 -3.84 9.96 3.17
N SER A 279 -3.64 8.63 3.22
CA SER A 279 -3.23 7.94 4.43
C SER A 279 -1.83 8.30 4.93
N ILE A 280 -1.00 8.97 4.11
CA ILE A 280 0.34 9.43 4.51
C ILE A 280 0.31 10.44 5.66
N VAL A 281 -0.83 11.10 5.88
CA VAL A 281 -1.01 12.03 7.01
C VAL A 281 -0.85 11.34 8.37
N PHE A 282 -1.21 10.05 8.46
CA PHE A 282 -1.01 9.25 9.67
C PHE A 282 0.48 8.97 9.90
N ASP A 283 1.22 8.64 8.84
CA ASP A 283 2.67 8.43 8.93
C ASP A 283 3.38 9.74 9.32
N TYR A 284 3.03 10.85 8.66
CA TYR A 284 3.61 12.16 8.93
C TYR A 284 3.32 12.66 10.36
N SER A 285 2.16 12.30 10.92
CA SER A 285 1.77 12.70 12.29
C SER A 285 2.75 12.21 13.36
N ILE A 286 3.48 11.12 13.08
CA ILE A 286 4.52 10.57 13.98
C ILE A 286 5.62 11.60 14.25
N LEU A 287 5.93 12.45 13.28
CA LEU A 287 6.98 13.46 13.39
C LEU A 287 6.57 14.70 14.17
N ASN A 288 5.29 14.80 14.55
CA ASN A 288 4.73 15.94 15.28
C ASN A 288 5.02 17.31 14.59
N LYS A 289 5.06 17.30 13.25
CA LYS A 289 5.22 18.48 12.41
C LYS A 289 3.85 19.01 11.98
N THR A 290 3.80 20.28 11.56
CA THR A 290 2.58 20.92 11.09
C THR A 290 2.04 20.29 9.82
N MET A 291 0.72 20.06 9.78
CA MET A 291 -0.01 19.60 8.59
C MET A 291 -1.15 20.53 8.25
N TYR A 292 -1.37 20.76 6.96
CA TYR A 292 -2.54 21.43 6.42
C TYR A 292 -3.27 20.52 5.45
N PHE A 293 -4.60 20.59 5.48
CA PHE A 293 -5.48 19.81 4.59
C PHE A 293 -6.06 20.74 3.54
N TYR A 294 -5.65 20.54 2.28
CA TYR A 294 -6.22 21.24 1.14
C TYR A 294 -7.29 20.36 0.48
N VAL A 295 -8.55 20.64 0.81
CA VAL A 295 -9.71 19.81 0.44
C VAL A 295 -10.85 20.64 -0.17
N PRO A 296 -10.61 21.35 -1.29
CA PRO A 296 -11.62 22.21 -1.90
C PRO A 296 -12.86 21.46 -2.40
N ASP A 297 -12.73 20.16 -2.65
CA ASP A 297 -13.77 19.26 -3.14
C ASP A 297 -14.37 18.36 -2.04
N LEU A 298 -14.27 18.75 -0.76
CA LEU A 298 -14.73 17.95 0.37
C LEU A 298 -16.17 17.43 0.19
N ASN A 299 -17.08 18.30 -0.22
CA ASN A 299 -18.50 17.94 -0.38
C ASN A 299 -18.73 16.90 -1.49
N ASP A 300 -17.92 16.92 -2.54
CA ASP A 300 -18.00 15.93 -3.64
C ASP A 300 -17.34 14.63 -3.27
N TYR A 301 -16.33 14.69 -2.42
CA TYR A 301 -15.62 13.51 -1.94
C TYR A 301 -16.42 12.69 -0.92
N LEU A 302 -17.31 13.34 -0.16
CA LEU A 302 -18.16 12.69 0.85
C LEU A 302 -19.41 12.01 0.26
N LYS A 303 -19.73 12.23 -1.01
CA LYS A 303 -20.81 11.56 -1.75
C LYS A 303 -20.38 10.18 -2.24
#